data_2fc30e3ba7cf6e497b579775169685a4
#
_entry.id   2fc30e3ba7cf6e497b579775169685a4
#
_cell.length_a   1.000
_cell.length_b   1.000
_cell.length_c   1.000
_cell.angle_alpha   90.00
_cell.angle_beta   90.00
_cell.angle_gamma   90.00
#
_symmetry.space_group_name_H-M   'P 1'
#
loop_
_entity.id
_entity.type
_entity.pdbx_description
1 polymer ?
#
loop_
_entity_poly.entity_id
_entity_poly.type
_entity_poly.pdbx_seq_one_letter_code
_entity_poly.pdbx_strand_id
1 'polypeptide(L)'
;EGEAETAEEAANDEEEKVKVGVSWNADEIDEDAQLYIDAVTKAGGEAIYLPQIKTEDDAKNALAEIDALVMTGGEDIDPSYYGEEPNEKLETVNEVRDTSDSLLIKAALDEDIPMLCTCRGMQFLNVLSGGTLYQDLPTQNPSDIEHRDPDRKVFAKHEITVDKDNIVAAAFGGEGTYTVNSWHHQAVDQLGDNLKVVATAPDGIIEAIVREDKDYVMGLQFHPEAMIAEGDDSFLAFYTNLIDQAKEAE
;
A
#
# COMPACT_ATOMS: atom_id res chain seq x y z
N GLU A 1 -55.69 -17.01 32.42
CA GLU A 1 -54.58 -16.21 32.87
C GLU A 1 -53.33 -16.92 32.36
N GLY A 2 -52.79 -16.47 31.23
CA GLY A 2 -51.57 -16.95 30.60
C GLY A 2 -50.81 -15.75 30.12
N GLU A 3 -49.71 -15.46 30.81
CA GLU A 3 -48.78 -14.40 30.47
C GLU A 3 -48.08 -14.77 29.16
N ALA A 4 -48.18 -13.88 28.19
CA ALA A 4 -47.36 -13.92 26.97
C ALA A 4 -46.00 -13.29 27.27
N GLU A 5 -44.97 -14.11 27.32
CA GLU A 5 -43.59 -13.63 27.25
C GLU A 5 -43.31 -13.05 25.85
N THR A 6 -43.12 -11.75 25.81
CA THR A 6 -42.60 -11.07 24.64
C THR A 6 -41.12 -11.40 24.53
N ALA A 7 -40.74 -12.17 23.54
CA ALA A 7 -39.37 -12.31 23.11
C ALA A 7 -38.92 -10.94 22.59
N GLU A 8 -38.09 -10.26 23.36
CA GLU A 8 -37.28 -9.14 22.84
C GLU A 8 -36.34 -9.70 21.76
N GLU A 9 -36.58 -9.28 20.53
CA GLU A 9 -35.58 -9.38 19.47
C GLU A 9 -34.32 -8.63 19.94
N ALA A 10 -33.30 -9.39 20.32
CA ALA A 10 -31.97 -8.87 20.41
C ALA A 10 -31.56 -8.47 18.97
N ALA A 11 -31.69 -7.19 18.66
CA ALA A 11 -31.07 -6.60 17.48
C ALA A 11 -29.56 -6.87 17.61
N ASN A 12 -29.06 -7.74 16.77
CA ASN A 12 -27.63 -7.98 16.62
C ASN A 12 -27.11 -6.76 15.88
N ASP A 13 -26.66 -5.72 16.61
CA ASP A 13 -25.85 -4.64 16.07
C ASP A 13 -24.50 -5.26 15.71
N GLU A 14 -24.42 -5.98 14.60
CA GLU A 14 -23.13 -6.22 13.95
C GLU A 14 -22.67 -4.86 13.43
N GLU A 15 -21.69 -4.29 14.13
CA GLU A 15 -21.02 -3.06 13.71
C GLU A 15 -20.55 -3.25 12.26
N GLU A 16 -20.98 -2.37 11.35
CA GLU A 16 -20.65 -2.47 9.94
C GLU A 16 -19.12 -2.36 9.79
N LYS A 17 -18.51 -3.36 9.13
CA LYS A 17 -17.07 -3.39 8.97
C LYS A 17 -16.62 -2.36 7.94
N VAL A 18 -15.50 -1.70 8.22
CA VAL A 18 -14.81 -0.84 7.24
C VAL A 18 -14.47 -1.67 6.00
N LYS A 19 -14.88 -1.17 4.83
CA LYS A 19 -14.61 -1.78 3.52
C LYS A 19 -13.30 -1.25 2.98
N VAL A 20 -12.33 -2.14 2.83
CA VAL A 20 -11.00 -1.81 2.32
C VAL A 20 -10.85 -2.36 0.91
N GLY A 21 -10.76 -1.47 -0.07
CA GLY A 21 -10.49 -1.84 -1.46
C GLY A 21 -9.05 -2.34 -1.60
N VAL A 22 -8.87 -3.43 -2.35
CA VAL A 22 -7.56 -4.00 -2.67
C VAL A 22 -7.40 -4.04 -4.18
N SER A 23 -6.41 -3.30 -4.71
CA SER A 23 -6.06 -3.34 -6.13
C SER A 23 -5.20 -4.57 -6.45
N TRP A 24 -5.27 -5.05 -7.68
CA TRP A 24 -4.40 -6.12 -8.17
C TRP A 24 -4.18 -6.02 -9.69
N ASN A 25 -3.42 -6.97 -10.24
CA ASN A 25 -3.03 -7.00 -11.66
C ASN A 25 -3.93 -7.85 -12.55
N ALA A 26 -4.97 -8.45 -12.00
CA ALA A 26 -5.90 -9.33 -12.70
C ALA A 26 -7.28 -9.31 -12.03
N ASP A 27 -8.26 -9.88 -12.69
CA ASP A 27 -9.62 -10.03 -12.14
C ASP A 27 -9.74 -11.24 -11.21
N GLU A 28 -8.72 -12.11 -11.17
CA GLU A 28 -8.69 -13.29 -10.31
C GLU A 28 -7.70 -13.09 -9.14
N ILE A 29 -8.09 -13.57 -7.97
CA ILE A 29 -7.27 -13.53 -6.75
C ILE A 29 -6.25 -14.67 -6.83
N ASP A 30 -4.96 -14.33 -6.83
CA ASP A 30 -3.87 -15.29 -6.70
C ASP A 30 -3.32 -15.33 -5.26
N GLU A 31 -2.27 -16.11 -5.03
CA GLU A 31 -1.67 -16.28 -3.70
C GLU A 31 -1.10 -14.96 -3.14
N ASP A 32 -0.56 -14.10 -3.99
CA ASP A 32 0.01 -12.81 -3.55
C ASP A 32 -1.09 -11.80 -3.21
N ALA A 33 -2.15 -11.71 -4.02
CA ALA A 33 -3.32 -10.89 -3.70
C ALA A 33 -3.98 -11.34 -2.39
N GLN A 34 -4.02 -12.64 -2.12
CA GLN A 34 -4.60 -13.20 -0.92
C GLN A 34 -3.89 -12.71 0.35
N LEU A 35 -2.58 -12.46 0.32
CA LEU A 35 -1.84 -11.90 1.46
C LEU A 35 -2.42 -10.56 1.92
N TYR A 36 -2.75 -9.68 0.99
CA TYR A 36 -3.34 -8.37 1.29
C TYR A 36 -4.76 -8.51 1.84
N ILE A 37 -5.56 -9.39 1.24
CA ILE A 37 -6.93 -9.69 1.70
C ILE A 37 -6.91 -10.25 3.13
N ASP A 38 -6.01 -11.18 3.41
CA ASP A 38 -5.86 -11.79 4.74
C ASP A 38 -5.41 -10.74 5.79
N ALA A 39 -4.53 -9.81 5.43
CA ALA A 39 -4.11 -8.73 6.30
C ALA A 39 -5.28 -7.80 6.67
N VAL A 40 -6.09 -7.41 5.70
CA VAL A 40 -7.31 -6.61 5.92
C VAL A 40 -8.27 -7.35 6.85
N THR A 41 -8.53 -8.62 6.59
CA THR A 41 -9.44 -9.45 7.37
C THR A 41 -8.94 -9.61 8.81
N LYS A 42 -7.66 -9.89 8.99
CA LYS A 42 -7.03 -10.01 10.31
C LYS A 42 -7.08 -8.72 11.10
N ALA A 43 -7.02 -7.58 10.42
CA ALA A 43 -7.15 -6.26 11.04
C ALA A 43 -8.60 -5.86 11.38
N GLY A 44 -9.58 -6.68 11.02
CA GLY A 44 -11.01 -6.49 11.34
C GLY A 44 -11.80 -5.77 10.25
N GLY A 45 -11.23 -5.53 9.07
CA GLY A 45 -11.91 -4.96 7.91
C GLY A 45 -12.56 -6.01 7.01
N GLU A 46 -13.35 -5.53 6.05
CA GLU A 46 -13.87 -6.30 4.93
C GLU A 46 -13.07 -5.96 3.68
N ALA A 47 -12.38 -6.94 3.11
CA ALA A 47 -11.63 -6.74 1.88
C ALA A 47 -12.55 -6.75 0.66
N ILE A 48 -12.50 -5.68 -0.13
CA ILE A 48 -13.20 -5.57 -1.41
C ILE A 48 -12.15 -5.66 -2.52
N TYR A 49 -12.12 -6.76 -3.23
CA TYR A 49 -11.23 -6.95 -4.37
C TYR A 49 -11.71 -6.10 -5.54
N LEU A 50 -10.88 -5.16 -6.00
CA LEU A 50 -11.27 -4.21 -7.03
C LEU A 50 -11.02 -4.78 -8.43
N PRO A 51 -11.94 -4.55 -9.39
CA PRO A 51 -11.70 -4.89 -10.80
C PRO A 51 -10.64 -3.96 -11.40
N GLN A 52 -10.13 -4.32 -12.59
CA GLN A 52 -9.28 -3.41 -13.36
C GLN A 52 -10.10 -2.19 -13.83
N ILE A 53 -9.66 -1.02 -13.44
CA ILE A 53 -10.32 0.26 -13.72
C ILE A 53 -9.88 0.76 -15.09
N LYS A 54 -10.82 1.25 -15.91
CA LYS A 54 -10.57 1.69 -17.28
C LYS A 54 -10.82 3.17 -17.51
N THR A 55 -11.68 3.79 -16.70
CA THR A 55 -12.07 5.18 -16.82
C THR A 55 -12.10 5.90 -15.47
N GLU A 56 -12.09 7.23 -15.49
CA GLU A 56 -12.25 8.03 -14.26
C GLU A 56 -13.59 7.76 -13.55
N ASP A 57 -14.67 7.55 -14.32
CA ASP A 57 -15.99 7.23 -13.75
C ASP A 57 -15.97 5.86 -13.07
N ASP A 58 -15.30 4.86 -13.65
CA ASP A 58 -15.12 3.54 -13.04
C ASP A 58 -14.37 3.64 -11.73
N ALA A 59 -13.33 4.48 -11.66
CA ALA A 59 -12.58 4.72 -10.42
C ALA A 59 -13.46 5.34 -9.34
N LYS A 60 -14.23 6.38 -9.67
CA LYS A 60 -15.16 7.02 -8.74
C LYS A 60 -16.23 6.05 -8.23
N ASN A 61 -16.78 5.23 -9.11
CA ASN A 61 -17.77 4.22 -8.75
C ASN A 61 -17.17 3.15 -7.81
N ALA A 62 -15.94 2.70 -8.08
CA ALA A 62 -15.26 1.74 -7.21
C ALA A 62 -14.97 2.34 -5.82
N LEU A 63 -14.51 3.60 -5.76
CA LEU A 63 -14.22 4.29 -4.50
C LEU A 63 -15.47 4.58 -3.68
N ALA A 64 -16.64 4.75 -4.31
CA ALA A 64 -17.90 4.94 -3.61
C ALA A 64 -18.33 3.71 -2.79
N GLU A 65 -17.79 2.55 -3.07
CA GLU A 65 -18.11 1.27 -2.41
C GLU A 65 -17.11 0.89 -1.31
N ILE A 66 -16.12 1.72 -1.02
CA ILE A 66 -15.05 1.45 -0.05
C ILE A 66 -14.80 2.65 0.86
N ASP A 67 -14.20 2.39 2.01
CA ASP A 67 -13.87 3.40 3.03
C ASP A 67 -12.37 3.68 3.11
N ALA A 68 -11.55 2.75 2.63
CA ALA A 68 -10.09 2.86 2.55
C ALA A 68 -9.57 2.07 1.34
N LEU A 69 -8.35 2.38 0.90
CA LEU A 69 -7.75 1.77 -0.28
C LEU A 69 -6.35 1.23 0.04
N VAL A 70 -6.08 -0.01 -0.37
CA VAL A 70 -4.75 -0.61 -0.39
C VAL A 70 -4.29 -0.76 -1.84
N MET A 71 -3.22 -0.06 -2.19
CA MET A 71 -2.51 -0.22 -3.46
C MET A 71 -1.36 -1.20 -3.27
N THR A 72 -1.34 -2.25 -4.07
CA THR A 72 -0.49 -3.43 -3.84
C THR A 72 0.81 -3.42 -4.65
N GLY A 73 1.71 -4.33 -4.32
CA GLY A 73 2.96 -4.56 -5.04
C GLY A 73 2.76 -5.18 -6.43
N GLY A 74 3.84 -5.32 -7.19
CA GLY A 74 3.79 -5.97 -8.51
C GLY A 74 4.84 -5.50 -9.49
N GLU A 75 4.48 -5.48 -10.75
CA GLU A 75 5.33 -5.23 -11.92
C GLU A 75 5.92 -3.82 -11.92
N ASP A 76 6.93 -3.62 -12.76
CA ASP A 76 7.49 -2.29 -13.01
C ASP A 76 6.44 -1.36 -13.66
N ILE A 77 6.52 -0.08 -13.31
CA ILE A 77 5.68 0.96 -13.91
C ILE A 77 6.31 1.39 -15.24
N ASP A 78 5.49 1.63 -16.25
CA ASP A 78 5.96 2.19 -17.53
C ASP A 78 6.70 3.52 -17.27
N PRO A 79 7.98 3.64 -17.68
CA PRO A 79 8.77 4.85 -17.47
C PRO A 79 8.19 6.11 -18.10
N SER A 80 7.30 6.00 -19.08
CA SER A 80 6.61 7.14 -19.67
C SER A 80 5.78 7.94 -18.65
N TYR A 81 5.32 7.30 -17.57
CA TYR A 81 4.61 7.99 -16.48
C TYR A 81 5.49 9.00 -15.74
N TYR A 82 6.80 8.84 -15.75
CA TYR A 82 7.76 9.78 -15.14
C TYR A 82 8.75 10.37 -16.14
N GLY A 83 8.40 10.35 -17.44
CA GLY A 83 9.09 11.08 -18.50
C GLY A 83 10.45 10.51 -18.89
N GLU A 84 10.69 9.22 -18.66
CA GLU A 84 11.95 8.55 -18.98
C GLU A 84 11.78 7.50 -20.07
N GLU A 85 12.89 7.23 -20.79
CA GLU A 85 12.99 6.09 -21.69
C GLU A 85 13.23 4.79 -20.89
N PRO A 86 12.77 3.64 -21.36
CA PRO A 86 13.00 2.36 -20.71
C PRO A 86 14.51 2.05 -20.56
N ASN A 87 14.93 1.74 -19.33
CA ASN A 87 16.25 1.19 -19.04
C ASN A 87 16.33 -0.26 -19.56
N GLU A 88 17.51 -0.71 -19.97
CA GLU A 88 17.72 -2.10 -20.43
C GLU A 88 17.42 -3.16 -19.36
N LYS A 89 17.40 -2.77 -18.07
CA LYS A 89 17.07 -3.62 -16.93
C LYS A 89 15.61 -3.56 -16.50
N LEU A 90 14.78 -2.76 -17.19
CA LEU A 90 13.35 -2.72 -16.95
C LEU A 90 12.76 -4.14 -17.09
N GLU A 91 11.97 -4.54 -16.11
CA GLU A 91 11.27 -5.83 -16.13
C GLU A 91 9.86 -5.65 -16.70
N THR A 92 9.00 -6.64 -16.53
CA THR A 92 7.65 -6.63 -17.09
C THR A 92 6.85 -5.40 -16.70
N VAL A 93 6.23 -4.76 -17.68
CA VAL A 93 5.26 -3.68 -17.52
C VAL A 93 3.87 -4.20 -17.87
N ASN A 94 2.86 -3.80 -17.11
CA ASN A 94 1.47 -4.16 -17.31
C ASN A 94 0.64 -2.89 -17.58
N GLU A 95 0.38 -2.58 -18.85
CA GLU A 95 -0.31 -1.35 -19.25
C GLU A 95 -1.75 -1.27 -18.69
N VAL A 96 -2.45 -2.38 -18.61
CA VAL A 96 -3.82 -2.43 -18.07
C VAL A 96 -3.81 -2.06 -16.60
N ARG A 97 -2.86 -2.59 -15.85
CA ARG A 97 -2.69 -2.29 -14.43
C ARG A 97 -2.21 -0.85 -14.21
N ASP A 98 -1.26 -0.36 -15.00
CA ASP A 98 -0.80 1.03 -14.92
C ASP A 98 -1.96 2.00 -15.10
N THR A 99 -2.82 1.77 -16.08
CA THR A 99 -4.05 2.56 -16.27
C THR A 99 -4.96 2.48 -15.06
N SER A 100 -5.27 1.28 -14.60
CA SER A 100 -6.17 1.03 -13.47
C SER A 100 -5.66 1.71 -12.19
N ASP A 101 -4.42 1.45 -11.81
CA ASP A 101 -3.85 1.95 -10.56
C ASP A 101 -3.65 3.47 -10.60
N SER A 102 -3.29 4.04 -11.75
CA SER A 102 -3.17 5.49 -11.91
C SER A 102 -4.51 6.21 -11.70
N LEU A 103 -5.60 5.65 -12.23
CA LEU A 103 -6.94 6.19 -12.06
C LEU A 103 -7.42 6.08 -10.60
N LEU A 104 -7.17 4.94 -9.95
CA LEU A 104 -7.52 4.72 -8.55
C LEU A 104 -6.79 5.68 -7.61
N ILE A 105 -5.47 5.79 -7.74
CA ILE A 105 -4.67 6.67 -6.88
C ILE A 105 -5.08 8.12 -7.05
N LYS A 106 -5.23 8.61 -8.28
CA LYS A 106 -5.66 9.99 -8.54
C LYS A 106 -7.02 10.30 -7.93
N ALA A 107 -8.00 9.43 -8.16
CA ALA A 107 -9.34 9.62 -7.61
C ALA A 107 -9.35 9.53 -6.08
N ALA A 108 -8.60 8.61 -5.48
CA ALA A 108 -8.49 8.49 -4.03
C ALA A 108 -7.83 9.73 -3.38
N LEU A 109 -6.83 10.32 -4.03
CA LEU A 109 -6.22 11.58 -3.57
C LEU A 109 -7.21 12.75 -3.69
N ASP A 110 -7.98 12.83 -4.76
CA ASP A 110 -8.98 13.90 -4.95
C ASP A 110 -10.12 13.82 -3.92
N GLU A 111 -10.49 12.63 -3.51
CA GLU A 111 -11.57 12.37 -2.54
C GLU A 111 -11.06 12.23 -1.09
N ASP A 112 -9.76 12.36 -0.87
CA ASP A 112 -9.09 12.20 0.43
C ASP A 112 -9.40 10.85 1.13
N ILE A 113 -9.43 9.78 0.34
CA ILE A 113 -9.63 8.42 0.84
C ILE A 113 -8.37 7.96 1.61
N PRO A 114 -8.48 7.41 2.83
CA PRO A 114 -7.35 6.80 3.52
C PRO A 114 -6.70 5.72 2.67
N MET A 115 -5.38 5.78 2.49
CA MET A 115 -4.69 4.93 1.53
C MET A 115 -3.36 4.40 2.07
N LEU A 116 -3.17 3.10 1.92
CA LEU A 116 -1.91 2.39 2.15
C LEU A 116 -1.36 1.90 0.81
N CYS A 117 -0.22 2.43 0.40
CA CYS A 117 0.44 2.08 -0.86
C CYS A 117 1.69 1.25 -0.58
N THR A 118 1.73 0.01 -1.06
CA THR A 118 2.80 -0.94 -0.77
C THR A 118 3.66 -1.21 -2.01
N CYS A 119 4.98 -1.12 -1.87
CA CYS A 119 5.99 -1.44 -2.88
C CYS A 119 5.72 -0.68 -4.20
N ARG A 120 5.24 -1.35 -5.24
CA ARG A 120 4.80 -0.69 -6.49
C ARG A 120 3.79 0.43 -6.23
N GLY A 121 2.88 0.23 -5.29
CA GLY A 121 1.90 1.26 -4.91
C GLY A 121 2.54 2.54 -4.38
N MET A 122 3.56 2.44 -3.53
CA MET A 122 4.34 3.59 -3.08
C MET A 122 5.06 4.28 -4.23
N GLN A 123 5.69 3.50 -5.11
CA GLN A 123 6.40 4.03 -6.27
C GLN A 123 5.45 4.78 -7.19
N PHE A 124 4.27 4.24 -7.44
CA PHE A 124 3.27 4.89 -8.28
C PHE A 124 2.67 6.15 -7.64
N LEU A 125 2.45 6.14 -6.33
CA LEU A 125 2.07 7.35 -5.58
C LEU A 125 3.10 8.48 -5.79
N ASN A 126 4.39 8.15 -5.71
CA ASN A 126 5.46 9.11 -5.97
C ASN A 126 5.44 9.64 -7.41
N VAL A 127 5.32 8.76 -8.38
CA VAL A 127 5.28 9.12 -9.81
C VAL A 127 4.08 10.02 -10.12
N LEU A 128 2.89 9.67 -9.64
CA LEU A 128 1.68 10.49 -9.84
C LEU A 128 1.68 11.81 -9.07
N SER A 129 2.59 11.94 -8.10
CA SER A 129 2.87 13.20 -7.41
C SER A 129 3.96 14.03 -8.08
N GLY A 130 4.48 13.60 -9.23
CA GLY A 130 5.50 14.28 -10.03
C GLY A 130 6.93 13.81 -9.80
N GLY A 131 7.14 12.73 -9.04
CA GLY A 131 8.44 12.14 -8.79
C GLY A 131 8.90 11.15 -9.87
N THR A 132 10.10 10.62 -9.69
CA THR A 132 10.72 9.63 -10.59
C THR A 132 11.19 8.40 -9.82
N LEU A 133 11.60 7.36 -10.56
CA LEU A 133 12.10 6.12 -10.00
C LEU A 133 13.52 5.81 -10.48
N TYR A 134 14.30 5.16 -9.61
CA TYR A 134 15.36 4.28 -10.10
C TYR A 134 14.70 3.11 -10.83
N GLN A 135 15.06 2.86 -12.08
CA GLN A 135 14.53 1.74 -12.85
C GLN A 135 15.20 0.42 -12.49
N ASP A 136 16.43 0.46 -11.99
CA ASP A 136 17.17 -0.70 -11.51
C ASP A 136 18.21 -0.30 -10.46
N LEU A 137 17.99 -0.68 -9.21
CA LEU A 137 18.87 -0.34 -8.10
C LEU A 137 20.28 -0.90 -8.24
N PRO A 138 20.51 -2.18 -8.63
CA PRO A 138 21.85 -2.72 -8.73
C PRO A 138 22.77 -1.95 -9.68
N THR A 139 22.23 -1.35 -10.74
CA THR A 139 23.01 -0.57 -11.71
C THR A 139 23.05 0.92 -11.41
N GLN A 140 21.97 1.48 -10.84
CA GLN A 140 21.84 2.93 -10.65
C GLN A 140 22.19 3.41 -9.23
N ASN A 141 22.06 2.55 -8.24
CA ASN A 141 22.45 2.83 -6.85
C ASN A 141 23.08 1.58 -6.21
N PRO A 142 24.22 1.11 -6.71
CA PRO A 142 24.86 -0.09 -6.19
C PRO A 142 25.23 0.06 -4.72
N SER A 143 24.89 -0.95 -3.91
CA SER A 143 25.21 -1.01 -2.49
C SER A 143 25.30 -2.45 -2.00
N ASP A 144 25.75 -2.64 -0.75
CA ASP A 144 25.76 -3.95 -0.09
C ASP A 144 24.41 -4.31 0.55
N ILE A 145 23.44 -3.40 0.51
CA ILE A 145 22.09 -3.66 1.00
C ILE A 145 21.29 -4.42 -0.07
N GLU A 146 20.80 -5.59 0.29
CA GLU A 146 19.93 -6.38 -0.59
C GLU A 146 18.49 -5.88 -0.50
N HIS A 147 17.97 -5.28 -1.56
CA HIS A 147 16.56 -4.92 -1.70
C HIS A 147 15.72 -6.02 -2.36
N ARG A 148 16.38 -7.00 -2.94
CA ARG A 148 15.77 -8.21 -3.49
C ARG A 148 16.77 -9.36 -3.40
N ASP A 149 16.30 -10.53 -2.96
CA ASP A 149 17.11 -11.75 -2.97
C ASP A 149 17.60 -12.02 -4.40
N PRO A 150 18.93 -12.19 -4.62
CA PRO A 150 19.49 -12.47 -5.94
C PRO A 150 18.90 -13.72 -6.60
N ASP A 151 18.58 -14.73 -5.80
CA ASP A 151 17.97 -15.98 -6.27
C ASP A 151 16.44 -15.91 -6.41
N ARG A 152 15.81 -14.83 -5.95
CA ARG A 152 14.36 -14.57 -6.00
C ARG A 152 13.53 -15.68 -5.36
N LYS A 153 14.00 -16.24 -4.26
CA LYS A 153 13.34 -17.36 -3.56
C LYS A 153 12.64 -16.93 -2.28
N VAL A 154 13.21 -15.92 -1.61
CA VAL A 154 12.75 -15.43 -0.31
C VAL A 154 12.80 -13.91 -0.30
N PHE A 155 12.09 -13.29 0.63
CA PHE A 155 12.31 -11.86 0.90
C PHE A 155 13.72 -11.64 1.45
N ALA A 156 14.44 -10.66 0.89
CA ALA A 156 15.59 -10.07 1.58
C ALA A 156 15.11 -9.37 2.85
N LYS A 157 16.02 -9.12 3.78
CA LYS A 157 15.75 -8.34 5.00
C LYS A 157 16.86 -7.33 5.22
N HIS A 158 16.49 -6.12 5.61
CA HIS A 158 17.44 -5.09 5.99
C HIS A 158 16.81 -4.14 7.01
N GLU A 159 17.63 -3.30 7.61
CA GLU A 159 17.18 -2.27 8.53
C GLU A 159 16.70 -1.03 7.79
N ILE A 160 15.79 -0.31 8.41
CA ILE A 160 15.39 1.04 8.05
C ILE A 160 15.40 1.92 9.29
N THR A 161 15.64 3.22 9.08
CA THR A 161 15.48 4.23 10.12
C THR A 161 14.20 5.01 9.87
N VAL A 162 13.31 5.03 10.86
CA VAL A 162 12.00 5.70 10.83
C VAL A 162 12.05 6.97 11.66
N ASP A 163 11.68 8.09 11.04
CA ASP A 163 11.61 9.40 11.69
C ASP A 163 10.39 9.48 12.61
N LYS A 164 10.44 10.40 13.57
CA LYS A 164 9.34 10.65 14.53
C LYS A 164 8.18 11.45 13.91
N ASP A 165 7.05 11.51 14.62
CA ASP A 165 5.92 12.41 14.38
C ASP A 165 5.28 12.24 12.98
N ASN A 166 5.03 10.99 12.60
CA ASN A 166 4.30 10.66 11.37
C ASN A 166 3.50 9.36 11.53
N ILE A 167 2.60 9.10 10.58
CA ILE A 167 1.70 7.94 10.62
C ILE A 167 2.42 6.59 10.44
N VAL A 168 3.57 6.56 9.77
CA VAL A 168 4.41 5.35 9.65
C VAL A 168 5.07 5.03 11.00
N ALA A 169 5.64 6.02 11.66
CA ALA A 169 6.18 5.86 13.01
C ALA A 169 5.11 5.39 14.00
N ALA A 170 3.90 5.96 13.93
CA ALA A 170 2.79 5.53 14.76
C ALA A 170 2.47 4.04 14.61
N ALA A 171 2.50 3.51 13.38
CA ALA A 171 2.27 2.10 13.11
C ALA A 171 3.38 1.19 13.65
N PHE A 172 4.62 1.66 13.67
CA PHE A 172 5.74 0.94 14.29
C PHE A 172 5.75 1.04 15.83
N GLY A 173 5.02 1.98 16.41
CA GLY A 173 5.05 2.25 17.84
C GLY A 173 6.07 3.32 18.26
N GLY A 174 6.66 4.05 17.31
CA GLY A 174 7.57 5.16 17.50
C GLY A 174 8.69 5.23 16.49
N GLU A 175 9.50 6.28 16.58
CA GLU A 175 10.74 6.41 15.82
C GLU A 175 11.75 5.32 16.19
N GLY A 176 12.66 5.01 15.29
CA GLY A 176 13.75 4.07 15.56
C GLY A 176 14.23 3.29 14.35
N THR A 177 15.00 2.26 14.63
CA THR A 177 15.52 1.33 13.61
C THR A 177 14.71 0.03 13.66
N TYR A 178 14.23 -0.40 12.50
CA TYR A 178 13.40 -1.59 12.37
C TYR A 178 13.91 -2.47 11.24
N THR A 179 13.78 -3.78 11.39
CA THR A 179 14.05 -4.74 10.32
C THR A 179 12.79 -4.98 9.51
N VAL A 180 12.89 -4.82 8.20
CA VAL A 180 11.80 -5.04 7.25
C VAL A 180 12.18 -6.07 6.18
N ASN A 181 11.19 -6.66 5.54
CA ASN A 181 11.38 -7.46 4.35
C ASN A 181 11.55 -6.57 3.11
N SER A 182 12.13 -7.11 2.04
CA SER A 182 12.39 -6.36 0.82
C SER A 182 12.36 -7.26 -0.40
N TRP A 183 11.62 -6.82 -1.43
CA TRP A 183 11.52 -7.51 -2.72
C TRP A 183 11.23 -6.49 -3.82
N HIS A 184 12.26 -5.74 -4.23
CA HIS A 184 12.13 -4.78 -5.31
C HIS A 184 13.49 -4.48 -5.94
N HIS A 185 13.51 -4.14 -7.22
CA HIS A 185 14.70 -3.62 -7.90
C HIS A 185 14.54 -2.17 -8.35
N GLN A 186 13.33 -1.64 -8.26
CA GLN A 186 13.04 -0.22 -8.46
C GLN A 186 12.82 0.47 -7.12
N ALA A 187 13.00 1.78 -7.07
CA ALA A 187 12.75 2.60 -5.89
C ALA A 187 12.50 4.05 -6.27
N VAL A 188 11.99 4.84 -5.32
CA VAL A 188 11.87 6.29 -5.48
C VAL A 188 13.25 6.92 -5.66
N ASP A 189 13.39 7.73 -6.71
CA ASP A 189 14.57 8.57 -6.98
C ASP A 189 14.27 10.02 -6.60
N GLN A 190 13.60 10.79 -7.47
CA GLN A 190 13.17 12.14 -7.14
C GLN A 190 11.79 12.09 -6.45
N LEU A 191 11.70 12.76 -5.33
CA LEU A 191 10.45 12.82 -4.55
C LEU A 191 9.44 13.73 -5.25
N GLY A 192 8.19 13.28 -5.35
CA GLY A 192 7.08 14.08 -5.88
C GLY A 192 6.60 15.17 -4.91
N ASP A 193 5.70 16.00 -5.39
CA ASP A 193 5.13 17.11 -4.63
C ASP A 193 4.24 16.62 -3.47
N ASN A 194 4.23 17.38 -2.38
CA ASN A 194 3.45 17.11 -1.16
C ASN A 194 3.82 15.79 -0.46
N LEU A 195 4.92 15.18 -0.83
CA LEU A 195 5.45 13.98 -0.18
C LEU A 195 6.57 14.31 0.78
N LYS A 196 6.63 13.57 1.87
CA LYS A 196 7.71 13.61 2.85
C LYS A 196 8.30 12.22 3.04
N VAL A 197 9.63 12.12 2.98
CA VAL A 197 10.35 10.91 3.35
C VAL A 197 10.31 10.75 4.87
N VAL A 198 9.88 9.59 5.35
CA VAL A 198 9.79 9.29 6.78
C VAL A 198 10.57 8.03 7.20
N ALA A 199 11.06 7.25 6.24
CA ALA A 199 11.98 6.14 6.51
C ALA A 199 12.96 5.95 5.36
N THR A 200 14.21 5.58 5.71
CA THR A 200 15.29 5.31 4.77
C THR A 200 16.09 4.07 5.16
N ALA A 201 16.59 3.36 4.15
CA ALA A 201 17.58 2.29 4.33
C ALA A 201 18.99 2.87 4.52
N PRO A 202 19.96 2.08 5.01
CA PRO A 202 21.33 2.57 5.24
C PRO A 202 22.04 3.09 3.98
N ASP A 203 21.65 2.65 2.80
CA ASP A 203 22.18 3.09 1.50
C ASP A 203 21.46 4.34 0.94
N GLY A 204 20.57 4.95 1.73
CA GLY A 204 19.84 6.16 1.37
C GLY A 204 18.57 5.92 0.55
N ILE A 205 18.22 4.67 0.23
CA ILE A 205 16.98 4.35 -0.47
C ILE A 205 15.78 4.68 0.40
N ILE A 206 14.80 5.36 -0.20
CA ILE A 206 13.56 5.77 0.45
C ILE A 206 12.68 4.55 0.66
N GLU A 207 12.30 4.31 1.91
CA GLU A 207 11.54 3.12 2.33
C GLU A 207 10.11 3.44 2.77
N ALA A 208 9.83 4.68 3.15
CA ALA A 208 8.47 5.12 3.43
C ALA A 208 8.31 6.62 3.16
N ILE A 209 7.12 6.96 2.66
CA ILE A 209 6.68 8.33 2.37
C ILE A 209 5.27 8.56 2.91
N VAL A 210 4.94 9.83 3.19
CA VAL A 210 3.59 10.25 3.55
C VAL A 210 3.20 11.46 2.72
N ARG A 211 1.89 11.62 2.42
CA ARG A 211 1.34 12.84 1.81
C ARG A 211 1.01 13.83 2.92
N GLU A 212 1.63 15.00 2.88
CA GLU A 212 1.44 16.03 3.92
C GLU A 212 0.13 16.84 3.75
N ASP A 213 -0.45 16.80 2.56
CA ASP A 213 -1.69 17.51 2.22
C ASP A 213 -2.95 16.64 2.31
N LYS A 214 -2.82 15.41 2.82
CA LYS A 214 -3.91 14.44 2.99
C LYS A 214 -3.97 13.93 4.42
N ASP A 215 -5.15 13.55 4.87
CA ASP A 215 -5.37 13.11 6.24
C ASP A 215 -4.64 11.81 6.56
N TYR A 216 -4.71 10.82 5.66
CA TYR A 216 -4.08 9.53 5.89
C TYR A 216 -3.66 8.84 4.58
N VAL A 217 -2.49 9.17 4.06
CA VAL A 217 -1.90 8.52 2.89
C VAL A 217 -0.44 8.22 3.15
N MET A 218 -0.08 6.94 3.12
CA MET A 218 1.30 6.49 3.26
C MET A 218 1.72 5.55 2.14
N GLY A 219 3.00 5.56 1.82
CA GLY A 219 3.66 4.59 0.96
C GLY A 219 4.77 3.86 1.72
N LEU A 220 4.82 2.54 1.55
CA LEU A 220 5.81 1.66 2.14
C LEU A 220 6.50 0.87 1.03
N GLN A 221 7.83 0.83 1.04
CA GLN A 221 8.57 0.02 0.09
C GLN A 221 8.62 -1.46 0.48
N PHE A 222 8.50 -1.76 1.76
CA PHE A 222 8.40 -3.11 2.31
C PHE A 222 6.97 -3.63 2.32
N HIS A 223 6.81 -4.92 2.66
CA HIS A 223 5.58 -5.69 2.56
C HIS A 223 5.04 -6.12 3.94
N PRO A 224 4.24 -5.28 4.63
CA PRO A 224 3.63 -5.67 5.91
C PRO A 224 2.75 -6.91 5.82
N GLU A 225 2.02 -7.09 4.72
CA GLU A 225 1.14 -8.23 4.49
C GLU A 225 1.88 -9.57 4.53
N ALA A 226 3.10 -9.61 4.01
CA ALA A 226 3.94 -10.80 4.05
C ALA A 226 4.52 -11.07 5.44
N MET A 227 4.89 -10.02 6.20
CA MET A 227 5.33 -10.17 7.59
C MET A 227 4.21 -10.70 8.48
N ILE A 228 2.99 -10.19 8.30
CA ILE A 228 1.80 -10.67 9.01
C ILE A 228 1.54 -12.15 8.68
N ALA A 229 1.65 -12.55 7.42
CA ALA A 229 1.47 -13.94 6.98
C ALA A 229 2.53 -14.89 7.57
N GLU A 230 3.74 -14.40 7.85
CA GLU A 230 4.79 -15.13 8.54
C GLU A 230 4.58 -15.21 10.08
N GLY A 231 3.56 -14.54 10.61
CA GLY A 231 3.22 -14.51 12.03
C GLY A 231 3.78 -13.32 12.81
N ASP A 232 4.34 -12.33 12.15
CA ASP A 232 4.82 -11.10 12.79
C ASP A 232 3.71 -10.04 12.87
N ASP A 233 2.95 -10.11 13.96
CA ASP A 233 1.82 -9.22 14.21
C ASP A 233 2.25 -7.77 14.56
N SER A 234 3.54 -7.50 14.73
CA SER A 234 4.04 -6.13 14.92
C SER A 234 3.78 -5.24 13.69
N PHE A 235 3.54 -5.83 12.52
CA PHE A 235 3.18 -5.13 11.28
C PHE A 235 1.67 -4.94 11.08
N LEU A 236 0.84 -5.53 11.93
CA LEU A 236 -0.63 -5.46 11.78
C LEU A 236 -1.15 -4.02 11.93
N ALA A 237 -0.48 -3.17 12.69
CA ALA A 237 -0.88 -1.78 12.90
C ALA A 237 -0.95 -0.94 11.62
N PHE A 238 -0.22 -1.30 10.56
CA PHE A 238 -0.37 -0.64 9.25
C PHE A 238 -1.78 -0.81 8.68
N TYR A 239 -2.44 -1.92 8.97
CA TYR A 239 -3.81 -2.20 8.55
C TYR A 239 -4.84 -1.77 9.58
N THR A 240 -4.63 -2.03 10.88
CA THR A 240 -5.57 -1.59 11.91
C THR A 240 -5.69 -0.07 11.99
N ASN A 241 -4.59 0.66 11.88
CA ASN A 241 -4.61 2.13 11.88
C ASN A 241 -5.29 2.70 10.62
N LEU A 242 -5.13 2.06 9.45
CA LEU A 242 -5.86 2.43 8.24
C LEU A 242 -7.37 2.30 8.45
N ILE A 243 -7.81 1.20 9.03
CA ILE A 243 -9.23 0.92 9.32
C ILE A 243 -9.76 1.90 10.36
N ASP A 244 -9.02 2.17 11.43
CA ASP A 244 -9.40 3.14 12.46
C ASP A 244 -9.56 4.55 11.88
N GLN A 245 -8.64 4.95 10.99
CA GLN A 245 -8.74 6.23 10.30
C GLN A 245 -9.98 6.33 9.42
N ALA A 246 -10.33 5.25 8.72
CA ALA A 246 -11.55 5.22 7.90
C ALA A 246 -12.83 5.38 8.75
N LYS A 247 -12.87 4.81 9.95
CA LYS A 247 -13.98 5.00 10.91
C LYS A 247 -14.11 6.43 11.41
N GLU A 248 -12.99 7.16 11.55
CA GLU A 248 -13.01 8.56 12.00
C GLU A 248 -13.49 9.53 10.90
N ALA A 249 -13.42 9.12 9.63
CA ALA A 249 -13.82 9.93 8.48
C ALA A 249 -15.33 9.85 8.17
N GLU A 250 -16.08 8.92 8.80
CA GLU A 250 -17.55 8.81 8.72
C GLU A 250 -18.23 9.85 9.65
#